data_a562bc92a5c4f1f37a66726cc16076f8
#
_entry.id   a562bc92a5c4f1f37a66726cc16076f8
#
_cell.length_a   1.000
_cell.length_b   1.000
_cell.length_c   1.000
_cell.angle_alpha   90.00
_cell.angle_beta   90.00
_cell.angle_gamma   90.00
#
_symmetry.space_group_name_H-M   'P 1'
#
loop_
_entity.id
_entity.type
_entity.pdbx_description
1 polymer ?
#
loop_
_entity_poly.entity_id
_entity_poly.type
_entity_poly.pdbx_seq_one_letter_code
_entity_poly.pdbx_strand_id
1 'polypeptide(L)'
;GGGYAGGAKVMFDSEGNAWSGANFIVGGQGHDALWDGNMAKFAPNGQPLSPMTTGFTGGGLIGPGFGTAIDANDRIWFTSTAGQTISLFDKTGKPLSPPEGYNFGGKLGVMQGIIVTPNGDVWALDFGKDKVVYMPQGDPSKAKFYCEAPAGTPSKDGPCKLNGPFHLAIDQQDRIWITNAISDTVTRFPASDPSKIEIFKAGASGKGMAIDSKGNAWITNTAGDALPLNIKLHLLELKLSGKLPDVDHVMVAWLAAHPGQGSVTMIRPDGSQAPGSPFHGGGSIWGAWAVSIDGNDHVWVSNFAPGGGLTELCGARTETCPPGMKTGDPISPKGIGYKGGGMQLMVDASIDPAGDVWMSNNWQDYNSCYGKPDEGVSTRCGGQGMVVFYGMAKPVRAPQIGPARQP
;
A
#
# COMPACT_ATOMS: atom_id res chain seq x y z
N GLY A 1 8.09 11.64 16.46
CA GLY A 1 9.48 12.03 16.19
C GLY A 1 9.98 11.63 14.83
N GLY A 2 11.18 12.05 14.43
CA GLY A 2 11.78 11.68 13.15
C GLY A 2 11.16 12.37 11.94
N GLY A 3 10.48 13.50 12.11
CA GLY A 3 9.79 14.23 11.03
C GLY A 3 8.55 13.50 10.47
N TYR A 4 8.04 12.49 11.16
CA TYR A 4 7.03 11.58 10.64
C TYR A 4 5.61 12.06 10.93
N ALA A 5 4.84 12.27 9.87
CA ALA A 5 3.41 12.54 9.93
C ALA A 5 2.72 12.06 8.63
N GLY A 6 1.57 11.40 8.75
CA GLY A 6 0.87 10.86 7.59
C GLY A 6 1.62 9.70 6.93
N GLY A 7 1.97 8.69 7.71
CA GLY A 7 2.78 7.56 7.27
C GLY A 7 2.17 6.74 6.15
N ALA A 8 3.05 6.17 5.31
CA ALA A 8 2.73 5.28 4.22
C ALA A 8 3.11 3.82 4.56
N LYS A 9 3.43 3.01 3.58
CA LYS A 9 3.86 1.62 3.76
C LYS A 9 5.17 1.54 4.56
N VAL A 10 5.23 0.61 5.50
CA VAL A 10 6.41 0.30 6.32
C VAL A 10 7.15 -0.88 5.71
N MET A 11 8.47 -0.74 5.55
CA MET A 11 9.35 -1.82 5.14
C MET A 11 10.56 -1.88 6.07
N PHE A 12 11.19 -3.05 6.17
CA PHE A 12 12.31 -3.27 7.08
C PHE A 12 13.59 -3.55 6.31
N ASP A 13 14.70 -2.89 6.73
CA ASP A 13 16.01 -3.20 6.21
C ASP A 13 16.59 -4.50 6.85
N SER A 14 17.75 -4.95 6.40
CA SER A 14 18.36 -6.19 6.88
C SER A 14 18.75 -6.16 8.38
N GLU A 15 18.79 -4.97 8.98
CA GLU A 15 19.05 -4.76 10.41
C GLU A 15 17.73 -4.71 11.21
N GLY A 16 16.56 -4.84 10.54
CA GLY A 16 15.24 -4.78 11.14
C GLY A 16 14.74 -3.35 11.42
N ASN A 17 15.42 -2.31 10.92
CA ASN A 17 14.92 -0.96 11.08
C ASN A 17 13.74 -0.72 10.14
N ALA A 18 12.71 -0.06 10.66
CA ALA A 18 11.52 0.30 9.91
C ALA A 18 11.72 1.59 9.11
N TRP A 19 11.35 1.57 7.83
CA TRP A 19 11.38 2.70 6.93
C TRP A 19 9.99 2.99 6.38
N SER A 20 9.57 4.24 6.39
CA SER A 20 8.29 4.66 5.84
C SER A 20 8.34 6.07 5.30
N GLY A 21 7.70 6.29 4.16
CA GLY A 21 7.42 7.63 3.67
C GLY A 21 6.41 8.34 4.56
N ALA A 22 6.50 9.65 4.65
CA ALA A 22 5.55 10.49 5.36
C ALA A 22 5.05 11.60 4.43
N ASN A 23 3.73 11.67 4.25
CA ASN A 23 3.11 12.63 3.32
C ASN A 23 3.24 14.07 3.80
N PHE A 24 3.46 14.27 5.12
CA PHE A 24 3.47 15.59 5.74
C PHE A 24 4.74 15.81 6.55
N ILE A 25 5.20 17.05 6.63
CA ILE A 25 6.26 17.45 7.56
C ILE A 25 5.63 17.97 8.84
N VAL A 26 6.07 17.44 9.99
CA VAL A 26 5.60 17.90 11.31
C VAL A 26 5.95 19.37 11.50
N GLY A 27 4.93 20.20 11.79
CA GLY A 27 5.11 21.64 12.00
C GLY A 27 5.21 22.47 10.73
N GLY A 28 5.01 21.88 9.56
CA GLY A 28 4.91 22.61 8.29
C GLY A 28 3.80 23.66 8.34
N GLN A 29 4.07 24.84 7.78
CA GLN A 29 3.12 25.95 7.69
C GLN A 29 2.71 26.13 6.24
N GLY A 30 1.39 26.10 5.96
CA GLY A 30 0.83 26.38 4.63
C GLY A 30 0.69 25.18 3.70
N HIS A 31 0.15 25.43 2.51
CA HIS A 31 -0.16 24.40 1.51
C HIS A 31 1.07 23.67 0.99
N ASP A 32 2.19 24.36 0.84
CA ASP A 32 3.42 23.80 0.28
C ASP A 32 4.05 22.78 1.22
N ALA A 33 3.88 22.93 2.53
CA ALA A 33 4.40 22.01 3.54
C ALA A 33 3.67 20.65 3.57
N LEU A 34 2.47 20.53 2.98
CA LEU A 34 1.72 19.28 2.92
C LEU A 34 2.34 18.25 1.97
N TRP A 35 3.04 18.72 0.96
CA TRP A 35 3.57 17.89 -0.11
C TRP A 35 5.09 17.78 -0.10
N ASP A 36 5.75 18.53 0.80
CA ASP A 36 7.20 18.47 0.94
C ASP A 36 7.72 17.13 1.46
N GLY A 37 6.87 16.20 1.82
CA GLY A 37 7.14 14.84 2.23
C GLY A 37 8.56 14.47 2.64
N ASN A 38 8.67 13.52 3.49
CA ASN A 38 9.95 12.99 3.94
C ASN A 38 9.90 11.48 4.11
N MET A 39 11.00 10.93 4.54
CA MET A 39 11.12 9.54 4.91
C MET A 39 11.63 9.46 6.36
N ALA A 40 11.03 8.57 7.14
CA ALA A 40 11.46 8.30 8.50
C ALA A 40 12.07 6.90 8.62
N LYS A 41 13.05 6.77 9.53
CA LYS A 41 13.67 5.51 9.93
C LYS A 41 13.51 5.33 11.44
N PHE A 42 13.13 4.13 11.87
CA PHE A 42 13.00 3.75 13.27
C PHE A 42 13.77 2.47 13.56
N ALA A 43 14.43 2.41 14.71
CA ALA A 43 15.01 1.17 15.22
C ALA A 43 13.91 0.16 15.60
N PRO A 44 14.22 -1.15 15.75
CA PRO A 44 13.25 -2.17 16.15
C PRO A 44 12.52 -1.87 17.46
N ASN A 45 13.11 -1.10 18.36
CA ASN A 45 12.49 -0.65 19.60
C ASN A 45 11.62 0.63 19.45
N GLY A 46 11.39 1.09 18.22
CA GLY A 46 10.61 2.30 17.92
C GLY A 46 11.35 3.62 18.07
N GLN A 47 12.65 3.61 18.43
CA GLN A 47 13.43 4.85 18.53
C GLN A 47 13.66 5.46 17.13
N PRO A 48 13.38 6.77 16.92
CA PRO A 48 13.68 7.44 15.67
C PRO A 48 15.19 7.46 15.38
N LEU A 49 15.56 7.10 14.15
CA LEU A 49 16.93 7.14 13.63
C LEU A 49 17.10 8.22 12.55
N SER A 50 16.01 8.71 11.96
CA SER A 50 16.00 9.84 11.05
C SER A 50 16.04 11.17 11.81
N PRO A 51 16.44 12.29 11.18
CA PRO A 51 16.42 13.62 11.79
C PRO A 51 15.07 13.97 12.40
N MET A 52 15.07 14.40 13.68
CA MET A 52 13.86 14.50 14.52
C MET A 52 12.78 15.44 13.98
N THR A 53 13.17 16.50 13.29
CA THR A 53 12.25 17.54 12.80
C THR A 53 11.91 17.39 11.32
N THR A 54 12.87 16.95 10.51
CA THR A 54 12.71 16.95 9.05
C THR A 54 12.53 15.55 8.45
N GLY A 55 12.95 14.49 9.16
CA GLY A 55 13.16 13.20 8.50
C GLY A 55 14.31 13.28 7.49
N PHE A 56 14.42 12.29 6.62
CA PHE A 56 15.31 12.33 5.46
C PHE A 56 14.55 12.93 4.27
N THR A 57 15.21 13.79 3.49
CA THR A 57 14.61 14.52 2.37
C THR A 57 15.55 14.51 1.15
N GLY A 58 15.07 15.00 0.01
CA GLY A 58 15.82 15.10 -1.23
C GLY A 58 15.57 13.97 -2.21
N GLY A 59 16.38 13.88 -3.27
CA GLY A 59 16.24 12.83 -4.30
C GLY A 59 14.89 12.81 -5.02
N GLY A 60 14.20 13.97 -5.09
CA GLY A 60 12.89 14.10 -5.72
C GLY A 60 11.71 13.55 -4.89
N LEU A 61 11.94 13.29 -3.60
CA LEU A 61 10.88 12.80 -2.71
C LEU A 61 9.93 13.94 -2.33
N ILE A 62 8.74 13.96 -2.93
CA ILE A 62 7.70 14.98 -2.69
C ILE A 62 6.36 14.28 -2.53
N GLY A 63 5.75 14.38 -1.35
CA GLY A 63 4.49 13.70 -1.04
C GLY A 63 4.59 12.20 -1.32
N PRO A 64 5.32 11.42 -0.51
CA PRO A 64 5.46 9.99 -0.73
C PRO A 64 4.11 9.33 -0.96
N GLY A 65 4.04 8.47 -1.98
CA GLY A 65 2.89 7.61 -2.22
C GLY A 65 2.86 6.44 -1.25
N PHE A 66 1.99 5.49 -1.51
CA PHE A 66 1.91 4.26 -0.70
C PHE A 66 3.15 3.35 -0.86
N GLY A 67 3.94 3.55 -1.92
CA GLY A 67 5.03 2.65 -2.27
C GLY A 67 6.33 2.91 -1.50
N THR A 68 6.73 1.92 -0.71
CA THR A 68 8.06 1.77 -0.12
C THR A 68 8.56 0.36 -0.43
N ALA A 69 9.78 0.21 -0.92
CA ALA A 69 10.43 -1.09 -1.12
C ALA A 69 11.92 -1.01 -0.73
N ILE A 70 12.48 -2.12 -0.27
CA ILE A 70 13.90 -2.20 0.11
C ILE A 70 14.51 -3.35 -0.67
N ASP A 71 15.64 -3.11 -1.33
CA ASP A 71 16.33 -4.13 -2.10
C ASP A 71 17.36 -4.91 -1.26
N ALA A 72 17.98 -5.92 -1.88
CA ALA A 72 18.96 -6.80 -1.21
C ALA A 72 20.24 -6.07 -0.75
N ASN A 73 20.46 -4.84 -1.18
CA ASN A 73 21.57 -3.99 -0.78
C ASN A 73 21.16 -2.93 0.26
N ASP A 74 19.98 -3.08 0.88
CA ASP A 74 19.38 -2.10 1.79
C ASP A 74 19.25 -0.71 1.18
N ARG A 75 19.02 -0.61 -0.14
CA ARG A 75 18.63 0.64 -0.78
C ARG A 75 17.11 0.78 -0.72
N ILE A 76 16.64 1.98 -0.40
CA ILE A 76 15.25 2.25 -0.13
C ILE A 76 14.63 3.01 -1.31
N TRP A 77 13.64 2.39 -1.93
CA TRP A 77 12.88 2.93 -3.05
C TRP A 77 11.56 3.51 -2.56
N PHE A 78 11.24 4.73 -3.01
CA PHE A 78 9.96 5.39 -2.75
C PHE A 78 9.30 5.85 -4.03
N THR A 79 7.98 5.81 -4.03
CA THR A 79 7.17 6.51 -5.02
C THR A 79 6.70 7.84 -4.46
N SER A 80 6.62 8.86 -5.30
CA SER A 80 6.13 10.19 -4.93
C SER A 80 4.83 10.51 -5.65
N THR A 81 3.76 10.70 -4.88
CA THR A 81 2.44 11.04 -5.41
C THR A 81 2.43 12.45 -5.98
N ALA A 82 2.85 13.45 -5.19
CA ALA A 82 2.87 14.86 -5.62
C ALA A 82 4.05 15.16 -6.54
N GLY A 83 5.23 14.59 -6.27
CA GLY A 83 6.43 14.79 -7.09
C GLY A 83 6.39 14.09 -8.44
N GLN A 84 5.53 13.12 -8.62
CA GLN A 84 5.46 12.31 -9.84
C GLN A 84 6.81 11.68 -10.21
N THR A 85 7.48 11.13 -9.19
CA THR A 85 8.84 10.61 -9.28
C THR A 85 8.99 9.28 -8.57
N ILE A 86 10.12 8.61 -8.82
CA ILE A 86 10.64 7.52 -7.99
C ILE A 86 11.94 8.03 -7.36
N SER A 87 12.09 7.83 -6.06
CA SER A 87 13.26 8.24 -5.29
C SER A 87 14.01 7.02 -4.77
N LEU A 88 15.31 7.12 -4.67
CA LEU A 88 16.21 6.08 -4.16
C LEU A 88 17.15 6.66 -3.11
N PHE A 89 17.30 5.94 -2.00
CA PHE A 89 18.18 6.31 -0.90
C PHE A 89 19.04 5.12 -0.47
N ASP A 90 20.19 5.41 0.12
CA ASP A 90 20.96 4.39 0.82
C ASP A 90 20.44 4.17 2.26
N LYS A 91 20.96 3.17 2.95
CA LYS A 91 20.56 2.82 4.33
C LYS A 91 20.88 3.88 5.38
N THR A 92 21.64 4.93 5.02
CA THR A 92 21.93 6.06 5.91
C THR A 92 20.95 7.22 5.69
N GLY A 93 20.05 7.10 4.70
CA GLY A 93 19.10 8.14 4.31
C GLY A 93 19.66 9.17 3.33
N LYS A 94 20.82 8.91 2.74
CA LYS A 94 21.41 9.77 1.69
C LYS A 94 20.73 9.47 0.35
N PRO A 95 20.26 10.51 -0.38
CA PRO A 95 19.69 10.32 -1.71
C PRO A 95 20.72 9.73 -2.69
N LEU A 96 20.33 8.75 -3.45
CA LEU A 96 21.04 8.16 -4.58
C LEU A 96 20.40 8.57 -5.92
N SER A 97 19.12 8.91 -5.93
CA SER A 97 18.45 9.52 -7.06
C SER A 97 18.85 10.98 -7.23
N PRO A 98 18.73 11.54 -8.47
CA PRO A 98 18.96 12.96 -8.72
C PRO A 98 18.08 13.87 -7.84
N PRO A 99 18.43 15.15 -7.66
CA PRO A 99 17.59 16.07 -6.87
C PRO A 99 16.13 16.16 -7.31
N GLU A 100 15.86 16.01 -8.61
CA GLU A 100 14.53 15.97 -9.22
C GLU A 100 13.88 14.58 -9.18
N GLY A 101 14.54 13.56 -8.64
CA GLY A 101 14.12 12.18 -8.69
C GLY A 101 14.17 11.55 -10.08
N TYR A 102 13.75 10.30 -10.20
CA TYR A 102 13.58 9.64 -11.50
C TYR A 102 12.18 9.95 -12.03
N ASN A 103 12.05 11.03 -12.83
CA ASN A 103 10.80 11.46 -13.46
C ASN A 103 10.66 11.00 -14.92
N PHE A 104 11.75 10.47 -15.51
CA PHE A 104 11.83 9.96 -16.90
C PHE A 104 11.34 10.98 -17.94
N GLY A 105 11.73 12.23 -17.78
CA GLY A 105 11.35 13.33 -18.69
C GLY A 105 9.85 13.69 -18.57
N GLY A 106 9.28 13.62 -17.37
CA GLY A 106 7.87 13.97 -17.11
C GLY A 106 6.86 12.87 -17.54
N LYS A 107 7.35 11.65 -17.76
CA LYS A 107 6.47 10.54 -18.17
C LYS A 107 5.62 9.99 -17.03
N LEU A 108 5.94 10.27 -15.78
CA LEU A 108 5.20 9.77 -14.63
C LEU A 108 4.02 10.67 -14.27
N GLY A 109 3.03 10.08 -13.61
CA GLY A 109 1.89 10.72 -12.97
C GLY A 109 1.89 10.44 -11.46
N VAL A 110 0.72 10.24 -10.88
CA VAL A 110 0.53 9.92 -9.47
C VAL A 110 1.07 8.52 -9.18
N MET A 111 2.25 8.45 -8.56
CA MET A 111 2.89 7.17 -8.27
C MET A 111 2.36 6.56 -6.97
N GLN A 112 2.15 5.23 -6.97
CA GLN A 112 1.68 4.47 -5.81
C GLN A 112 2.62 3.29 -5.49
N GLY A 113 2.20 2.06 -5.67
CA GLY A 113 2.96 0.87 -5.28
C GLY A 113 4.32 0.73 -5.97
N ILE A 114 5.27 0.15 -5.26
CA ILE A 114 6.59 -0.26 -5.77
C ILE A 114 7.03 -1.54 -5.07
N ILE A 115 7.66 -2.44 -5.80
CA ILE A 115 8.30 -3.65 -5.25
C ILE A 115 9.67 -3.87 -5.86
N VAL A 116 10.49 -4.61 -5.13
CA VAL A 116 11.71 -5.25 -5.64
C VAL A 116 11.46 -6.75 -5.74
N THR A 117 11.83 -7.34 -6.84
CA THR A 117 11.66 -8.78 -7.09
C THR A 117 12.92 -9.56 -6.69
N PRO A 118 12.83 -10.89 -6.50
CA PRO A 118 13.98 -11.71 -6.08
C PRO A 118 15.19 -11.64 -7.00
N ASN A 119 15.00 -11.33 -8.28
CA ASN A 119 16.09 -11.13 -9.24
C ASN A 119 16.63 -9.69 -9.27
N GLY A 120 16.15 -8.79 -8.40
CA GLY A 120 16.60 -7.40 -8.27
C GLY A 120 15.90 -6.40 -9.19
N ASP A 121 14.92 -6.81 -9.95
CA ASP A 121 14.12 -5.89 -10.78
C ASP A 121 13.19 -5.05 -9.90
N VAL A 122 12.97 -3.80 -10.31
CA VAL A 122 12.06 -2.89 -9.63
C VAL A 122 10.84 -2.63 -10.50
N TRP A 123 9.66 -2.80 -9.93
CA TRP A 123 8.37 -2.55 -10.57
C TRP A 123 7.61 -1.51 -9.77
N ALA A 124 7.09 -0.47 -10.44
CA ALA A 124 6.32 0.60 -9.81
C ALA A 124 5.06 0.92 -10.60
N LEU A 125 4.05 1.44 -9.90
CA LEU A 125 2.74 1.75 -10.46
C LEU A 125 2.49 3.24 -10.57
N ASP A 126 2.07 3.66 -11.74
CA ASP A 126 1.54 4.98 -12.01
C ASP A 126 0.00 4.92 -11.99
N PHE A 127 -0.56 5.26 -10.84
CA PHE A 127 -2.01 5.33 -10.63
C PHE A 127 -2.68 6.38 -11.53
N GLY A 128 -1.99 7.51 -11.74
CA GLY A 128 -2.55 8.63 -12.49
C GLY A 128 -2.63 8.38 -13.99
N LYS A 129 -1.70 7.61 -14.54
CA LYS A 129 -1.60 7.32 -15.97
C LYS A 129 -1.85 5.85 -16.33
N ASP A 130 -2.29 5.03 -15.34
CA ASP A 130 -2.61 3.62 -15.51
C ASP A 130 -1.52 2.82 -16.24
N LYS A 131 -0.29 2.93 -15.76
CA LYS A 131 0.85 2.21 -16.35
C LYS A 131 1.79 1.63 -15.30
N VAL A 132 2.66 0.77 -15.79
CA VAL A 132 3.68 0.09 -14.98
C VAL A 132 5.06 0.56 -15.43
N VAL A 133 5.89 0.92 -14.46
CA VAL A 133 7.31 1.22 -14.67
C VAL A 133 8.12 -0.01 -14.27
N TYR A 134 8.99 -0.46 -15.14
CA TYR A 134 9.89 -1.59 -14.92
C TYR A 134 11.34 -1.13 -15.07
N MET A 135 12.16 -1.37 -14.07
CA MET A 135 13.59 -1.06 -14.05
C MET A 135 14.36 -2.37 -13.83
N PRO A 136 14.96 -2.95 -14.88
CA PRO A 136 15.73 -4.19 -14.77
C PRO A 136 16.92 -3.99 -13.83
N GLN A 137 17.09 -4.89 -12.86
CA GLN A 137 18.14 -4.84 -11.82
C GLN A 137 18.16 -3.51 -11.04
N GLY A 138 17.00 -2.84 -10.95
CA GLY A 138 16.90 -1.53 -10.33
C GLY A 138 17.74 -0.44 -11.04
N ASP A 139 17.92 -0.56 -12.35
CA ASP A 139 18.65 0.41 -13.18
C ASP A 139 17.66 1.38 -13.86
N PRO A 140 17.54 2.65 -13.40
CA PRO A 140 16.61 3.60 -13.99
C PRO A 140 16.94 3.98 -15.42
N SER A 141 18.21 3.85 -15.85
CA SER A 141 18.63 4.17 -17.22
C SER A 141 18.05 3.19 -18.25
N LYS A 142 17.63 2.01 -17.80
CA LYS A 142 17.02 0.94 -18.61
C LYS A 142 15.51 0.83 -18.40
N ALA A 143 14.89 1.85 -17.81
CA ALA A 143 13.47 1.82 -17.51
C ALA A 143 12.61 1.57 -18.76
N LYS A 144 11.60 0.70 -18.60
CA LYS A 144 10.56 0.42 -19.60
C LYS A 144 9.20 0.74 -19.03
N PHE A 145 8.26 1.10 -19.88
CA PHE A 145 6.90 1.44 -19.53
C PHE A 145 5.96 0.44 -20.19
N TYR A 146 5.10 -0.18 -19.40
CA TYR A 146 4.13 -1.16 -19.86
C TYR A 146 2.71 -0.69 -19.56
N CYS A 147 1.74 -1.28 -20.25
CA CYS A 147 0.32 -1.04 -20.03
C CYS A 147 -0.18 0.35 -20.45
N GLU A 148 0.65 1.17 -21.04
CA GLU A 148 0.28 2.52 -21.49
C GLU A 148 -0.82 2.43 -22.56
N ALA A 149 -1.98 3.01 -22.24
CA ALA A 149 -3.10 3.02 -23.16
C ALA A 149 -2.84 4.04 -24.29
N PRO A 150 -3.24 3.75 -25.53
CA PRO A 150 -3.20 4.74 -26.61
C PRO A 150 -3.98 6.01 -26.24
N ALA A 151 -3.53 7.18 -26.71
CA ALA A 151 -4.19 8.43 -26.46
C ALA A 151 -5.69 8.37 -26.81
N GLY A 152 -6.54 8.83 -25.91
CA GLY A 152 -8.01 8.80 -26.07
C GLY A 152 -8.67 7.45 -25.77
N THR A 153 -7.89 6.41 -25.40
CA THR A 153 -8.45 5.13 -24.98
C THR A 153 -8.64 5.13 -23.48
N PRO A 154 -9.82 4.80 -22.93
CA PRO A 154 -10.00 4.59 -21.50
C PRO A 154 -9.05 3.48 -21.01
N SER A 155 -8.39 3.69 -19.90
CA SER A 155 -7.35 2.76 -19.41
C SER A 155 -7.88 1.36 -19.14
N LYS A 156 -9.15 1.24 -18.70
CA LYS A 156 -9.84 -0.06 -18.55
C LYS A 156 -9.93 -0.85 -19.87
N ASP A 157 -9.81 -0.19 -21.00
CA ASP A 157 -9.81 -0.76 -22.35
C ASP A 157 -8.38 -0.83 -22.93
N GLY A 158 -7.40 -0.32 -22.20
CA GLY A 158 -5.98 -0.39 -22.52
C GLY A 158 -5.39 -1.81 -22.42
N PRO A 159 -4.11 -1.96 -22.79
CA PRO A 159 -3.46 -3.27 -22.94
C PRO A 159 -3.53 -4.16 -21.68
N CYS A 160 -3.40 -3.58 -20.49
CA CYS A 160 -3.39 -4.31 -19.24
C CYS A 160 -4.69 -4.20 -18.41
N LYS A 161 -5.70 -3.54 -18.95
CA LYS A 161 -6.98 -3.30 -18.24
C LYS A 161 -6.81 -2.65 -16.86
N LEU A 162 -5.79 -1.82 -16.70
CA LEU A 162 -5.54 -1.10 -15.44
C LEU A 162 -6.60 -0.01 -15.23
N ASN A 163 -6.98 0.20 -13.97
CA ASN A 163 -7.87 1.28 -13.58
C ASN A 163 -7.55 1.74 -12.16
N GLY A 164 -6.67 2.72 -12.05
CA GLY A 164 -6.08 3.16 -10.78
C GLY A 164 -5.24 2.06 -10.14
N PRO A 165 -4.14 1.59 -10.79
CA PRO A 165 -3.29 0.57 -10.21
C PRO A 165 -2.65 1.10 -8.94
N PHE A 166 -2.86 0.39 -7.82
CA PHE A 166 -2.50 0.92 -6.50
C PHE A 166 -1.35 0.16 -5.84
N HIS A 167 -1.45 -1.14 -5.69
CA HIS A 167 -0.40 -1.98 -5.12
C HIS A 167 -0.09 -3.17 -6.01
N LEU A 168 1.11 -3.72 -5.87
CA LEU A 168 1.55 -4.88 -6.62
C LEU A 168 2.31 -5.85 -5.74
N ALA A 169 2.33 -7.11 -6.17
CA ALA A 169 3.11 -8.18 -5.58
C ALA A 169 3.64 -9.12 -6.67
N ILE A 170 4.67 -9.88 -6.35
CA ILE A 170 5.16 -10.98 -7.19
C ILE A 170 4.92 -12.31 -6.49
N ASP A 171 4.47 -13.31 -7.22
CA ASP A 171 4.27 -14.66 -6.68
C ASP A 171 5.47 -15.59 -6.94
N GLN A 172 5.38 -16.83 -6.44
CA GLN A 172 6.42 -17.85 -6.58
C GLN A 172 6.62 -18.36 -8.02
N GLN A 173 5.72 -18.01 -8.94
CA GLN A 173 5.81 -18.30 -10.38
C GLN A 173 6.28 -17.09 -11.19
N ASP A 174 6.88 -16.07 -10.54
CA ASP A 174 7.34 -14.84 -11.15
C ASP A 174 6.24 -14.10 -11.94
N ARG A 175 5.01 -14.10 -11.40
CA ARG A 175 3.89 -13.33 -11.96
C ARG A 175 3.67 -12.07 -11.13
N ILE A 176 3.53 -10.94 -11.81
CA ILE A 176 3.18 -9.65 -11.22
C ILE A 176 1.65 -9.58 -11.09
N TRP A 177 1.19 -9.28 -9.89
CA TRP A 177 -0.20 -9.06 -9.56
C TRP A 177 -0.40 -7.59 -9.22
N ILE A 178 -1.49 -6.96 -9.69
CA ILE A 178 -1.76 -5.52 -9.53
C ILE A 178 -3.20 -5.32 -9.10
N THR A 179 -3.44 -4.59 -8.00
CA THR A 179 -4.77 -4.15 -7.60
C THR A 179 -5.19 -2.92 -8.39
N ASN A 180 -6.47 -2.86 -8.78
CA ASN A 180 -7.07 -1.73 -9.48
C ASN A 180 -8.07 -1.00 -8.56
N ALA A 181 -7.64 0.10 -7.94
CA ALA A 181 -8.40 0.77 -6.88
C ALA A 181 -9.70 1.47 -7.35
N ILE A 182 -9.85 1.75 -8.64
CA ILE A 182 -11.05 2.38 -9.22
C ILE A 182 -11.99 1.34 -9.85
N SER A 183 -11.61 0.07 -9.81
CA SER A 183 -12.45 -1.04 -10.23
C SER A 183 -12.45 -2.14 -9.16
N ASP A 184 -13.18 -3.22 -9.43
CA ASP A 184 -13.25 -4.42 -8.62
C ASP A 184 -12.44 -5.57 -9.26
N THR A 185 -11.29 -5.23 -9.84
CA THR A 185 -10.44 -6.20 -10.56
C THR A 185 -9.01 -6.22 -10.07
N VAL A 186 -8.36 -7.32 -10.37
CA VAL A 186 -6.91 -7.53 -10.21
C VAL A 186 -6.35 -7.95 -11.57
N THR A 187 -5.26 -7.32 -11.97
CA THR A 187 -4.51 -7.68 -13.17
C THR A 187 -3.32 -8.56 -12.79
N ARG A 188 -3.04 -9.60 -13.59
CA ARG A 188 -1.86 -10.46 -13.42
C ARG A 188 -1.20 -10.70 -14.77
N PHE A 189 0.12 -10.79 -14.77
CA PHE A 189 0.92 -11.20 -15.94
C PHE A 189 2.27 -11.80 -15.50
N PRO A 190 2.89 -12.67 -16.33
CA PRO A 190 4.26 -13.11 -16.10
C PRO A 190 5.24 -11.92 -16.17
N ALA A 191 6.18 -11.80 -15.22
CA ALA A 191 7.19 -10.73 -15.22
C ALA A 191 8.04 -10.73 -16.52
N SER A 192 8.22 -11.90 -17.12
CA SER A 192 8.94 -12.08 -18.41
C SER A 192 8.15 -11.62 -19.64
N ASP A 193 6.82 -11.54 -19.54
CA ASP A 193 5.95 -11.18 -20.67
C ASP A 193 4.69 -10.41 -20.20
N PRO A 194 4.80 -9.10 -20.00
CA PRO A 194 3.67 -8.26 -19.55
C PRO A 194 2.52 -8.14 -20.55
N SER A 195 2.59 -8.77 -21.72
CA SER A 195 1.48 -8.82 -22.68
C SER A 195 0.47 -9.94 -22.39
N LYS A 196 0.86 -10.94 -21.62
CA LYS A 196 0.00 -12.08 -21.24
C LYS A 196 -0.87 -11.76 -20.03
N ILE A 197 -1.88 -10.94 -20.25
CA ILE A 197 -2.75 -10.40 -19.21
C ILE A 197 -3.84 -11.40 -18.82
N GLU A 198 -4.01 -11.55 -17.51
CA GLU A 198 -5.15 -12.21 -16.88
C GLU A 198 -5.86 -11.22 -15.96
N ILE A 199 -7.19 -11.24 -15.92
CA ILE A 199 -8.02 -10.36 -15.10
C ILE A 199 -8.89 -11.20 -14.19
N PHE A 200 -8.86 -10.87 -12.90
CA PHE A 200 -9.68 -11.53 -11.88
C PHE A 200 -10.58 -10.52 -11.19
N LYS A 201 -11.75 -10.98 -10.77
CA LYS A 201 -12.65 -10.18 -9.96
C LYS A 201 -12.18 -10.20 -8.49
N ALA A 202 -12.26 -9.05 -7.83
CA ALA A 202 -12.08 -8.86 -6.39
C ALA A 202 -13.24 -8.04 -5.82
N GLY A 203 -13.14 -7.56 -4.60
CA GLY A 203 -14.05 -6.55 -4.07
C GLY A 203 -13.68 -5.13 -4.50
N ALA A 204 -14.48 -4.18 -4.05
CA ALA A 204 -14.39 -2.80 -4.50
C ALA A 204 -13.21 -2.04 -3.86
N SER A 205 -12.55 -1.23 -4.68
CA SER A 205 -11.41 -0.39 -4.28
C SER A 205 -10.25 -1.19 -3.71
N GLY A 206 -9.71 -2.12 -4.53
CA GLY A 206 -8.55 -2.91 -4.17
C GLY A 206 -7.34 -2.03 -3.87
N LYS A 207 -6.81 -2.10 -2.63
CA LYS A 207 -5.64 -1.33 -2.18
C LYS A 207 -4.45 -2.24 -1.94
N GLY A 208 -4.31 -2.82 -0.78
CA GLY A 208 -3.20 -3.69 -0.44
C GLY A 208 -3.28 -5.08 -1.08
N MET A 209 -2.12 -5.69 -1.24
CA MET A 209 -1.99 -7.07 -1.71
C MET A 209 -0.79 -7.74 -1.07
N ALA A 210 -0.94 -9.02 -0.72
CA ALA A 210 0.15 -9.88 -0.30
C ALA A 210 -0.02 -11.28 -0.87
N ILE A 211 1.09 -11.98 -1.08
CA ILE A 211 1.11 -13.37 -1.55
C ILE A 211 1.53 -14.27 -0.40
N ASP A 212 0.74 -15.30 -0.13
CA ASP A 212 1.06 -16.30 0.90
C ASP A 212 2.01 -17.39 0.41
N SER A 213 2.40 -18.31 1.30
CA SER A 213 3.36 -19.38 1.00
C SER A 213 2.85 -20.38 -0.04
N LYS A 214 1.53 -20.47 -0.25
CA LYS A 214 0.89 -21.32 -1.26
C LYS A 214 0.63 -20.60 -2.59
N GLY A 215 1.04 -19.33 -2.70
CA GLY A 215 0.87 -18.50 -3.89
C GLY A 215 -0.53 -17.89 -4.04
N ASN A 216 -1.35 -17.90 -3.00
CA ASN A 216 -2.61 -17.19 -3.05
C ASN A 216 -2.37 -15.69 -2.88
N ALA A 217 -3.11 -14.90 -3.65
CA ALA A 217 -3.14 -13.45 -3.52
C ALA A 217 -4.27 -13.03 -2.57
N TRP A 218 -3.91 -12.29 -1.53
CA TRP A 218 -4.82 -11.69 -0.57
C TRP A 218 -4.94 -10.20 -0.87
N ILE A 219 -6.15 -9.72 -1.13
CA ILE A 219 -6.42 -8.36 -1.62
C ILE A 219 -7.39 -7.66 -0.66
N THR A 220 -7.01 -6.51 -0.15
CA THR A 220 -7.93 -5.66 0.61
C THR A 220 -8.88 -4.92 -0.30
N ASN A 221 -10.15 -4.94 0.05
CA ASN A 221 -11.21 -4.22 -0.63
C ASN A 221 -11.72 -3.13 0.31
N THR A 222 -11.22 -1.92 0.13
CA THR A 222 -11.48 -0.81 1.07
C THR A 222 -12.96 -0.45 1.14
N ALA A 223 -13.65 -0.52 0.03
CA ALA A 223 -15.09 -0.23 -0.04
C ALA A 223 -16.00 -1.46 0.03
N GLY A 224 -15.46 -2.60 0.51
CA GLY A 224 -16.22 -3.84 0.67
C GLY A 224 -16.36 -4.66 -0.60
N ASP A 225 -17.41 -5.45 -0.72
CA ASP A 225 -17.55 -6.42 -1.80
C ASP A 225 -17.92 -5.77 -3.13
N ALA A 226 -18.66 -4.66 -3.09
CA ALA A 226 -19.04 -3.90 -4.29
C ALA A 226 -19.39 -2.45 -3.94
N LEU A 227 -19.01 -1.51 -4.80
CA LEU A 227 -19.55 -0.15 -4.81
C LEU A 227 -20.83 -0.07 -5.62
N PRO A 228 -21.81 0.75 -5.24
CA PRO A 228 -22.95 1.06 -6.07
C PRO A 228 -22.55 1.60 -7.45
N LEU A 229 -23.32 1.28 -8.47
CA LEU A 229 -22.99 1.64 -9.85
C LEU A 229 -22.85 3.15 -10.04
N ASN A 230 -23.71 3.96 -9.42
CA ASN A 230 -23.64 5.41 -9.48
C ASN A 230 -22.33 5.96 -8.91
N ILE A 231 -21.81 5.39 -7.82
CA ILE A 231 -20.51 5.77 -7.26
C ILE A 231 -19.38 5.37 -8.22
N LYS A 232 -19.41 4.16 -8.78
CA LYS A 232 -18.41 3.71 -9.76
C LYS A 232 -18.36 4.64 -10.99
N LEU A 233 -19.50 5.01 -11.53
CA LEU A 233 -19.59 5.91 -12.68
C LEU A 233 -19.06 7.31 -12.35
N HIS A 234 -19.39 7.85 -11.18
CA HIS A 234 -18.89 9.14 -10.73
C HIS A 234 -17.37 9.15 -10.53
N LEU A 235 -16.82 8.13 -9.91
CA LEU A 235 -15.35 7.97 -9.77
C LEU A 235 -14.65 7.91 -11.13
N LEU A 236 -15.23 7.19 -12.08
CA LEU A 236 -14.71 7.12 -13.44
C LEU A 236 -14.74 8.49 -14.14
N GLU A 237 -15.85 9.22 -14.03
CA GLU A 237 -15.99 10.59 -14.58
C GLU A 237 -14.92 11.53 -14.01
N LEU A 238 -14.74 11.55 -12.68
CA LEU A 238 -13.73 12.37 -12.01
C LEU A 238 -12.32 12.04 -12.50
N LYS A 239 -12.00 10.75 -12.64
CA LYS A 239 -10.72 10.31 -13.16
C LYS A 239 -10.50 10.76 -14.60
N LEU A 240 -11.46 10.54 -15.48
CA LEU A 240 -11.39 10.92 -16.90
C LEU A 240 -11.27 12.44 -17.11
N SER A 241 -11.81 13.23 -16.19
CA SER A 241 -11.67 14.69 -16.19
C SER A 241 -10.40 15.20 -15.50
N GLY A 242 -9.52 14.31 -15.05
CA GLY A 242 -8.26 14.67 -14.38
C GLY A 242 -8.41 15.16 -12.93
N LYS A 243 -9.59 15.00 -12.35
CA LYS A 243 -9.89 15.42 -10.97
C LYS A 243 -9.56 14.33 -9.94
N LEU A 244 -8.33 13.88 -9.94
CA LEU A 244 -7.88 12.79 -9.04
C LEU A 244 -8.06 13.08 -7.54
N PRO A 245 -7.84 14.33 -7.02
CA PRO A 245 -8.15 14.63 -5.63
C PRO A 245 -9.62 14.41 -5.26
N ASP A 246 -10.55 14.64 -6.19
CA ASP A 246 -11.98 14.44 -5.97
C ASP A 246 -12.35 12.95 -5.89
N VAL A 247 -11.58 12.07 -6.52
CA VAL A 247 -11.75 10.61 -6.40
C VAL A 247 -11.57 10.18 -4.93
N ASP A 248 -10.53 10.67 -4.26
CA ASP A 248 -10.30 10.36 -2.87
C ASP A 248 -11.40 10.94 -1.96
N HIS A 249 -11.87 12.15 -2.24
CA HIS A 249 -13.00 12.76 -1.53
C HIS A 249 -14.27 11.90 -1.59
N VAL A 250 -14.62 11.41 -2.76
CA VAL A 250 -15.81 10.55 -2.95
C VAL A 250 -15.65 9.24 -2.19
N MET A 251 -14.45 8.63 -2.24
CA MET A 251 -14.18 7.39 -1.51
C MET A 251 -14.22 7.58 0.00
N VAL A 252 -13.62 8.66 0.52
CA VAL A 252 -13.64 8.96 1.95
C VAL A 252 -15.06 9.26 2.44
N ALA A 253 -15.85 10.03 1.68
CA ALA A 253 -17.26 10.28 2.00
C ALA A 253 -18.07 8.97 2.02
N TRP A 254 -17.81 8.06 1.09
CA TRP A 254 -18.41 6.73 1.09
C TRP A 254 -18.08 5.95 2.36
N LEU A 255 -16.79 5.86 2.73
CA LEU A 255 -16.34 5.15 3.92
C LEU A 255 -16.90 5.75 5.20
N ALA A 256 -16.96 7.09 5.29
CA ALA A 256 -17.53 7.80 6.44
C ALA A 256 -19.04 7.50 6.61
N ALA A 257 -19.77 7.37 5.51
CA ALA A 257 -21.19 7.06 5.53
C ALA A 257 -21.48 5.55 5.74
N HIS A 258 -20.51 4.68 5.52
CA HIS A 258 -20.67 3.23 5.57
C HIS A 258 -19.57 2.59 6.46
N PRO A 259 -19.49 2.96 7.75
CA PRO A 259 -18.52 2.37 8.67
C PRO A 259 -18.76 0.85 8.75
N GLY A 260 -17.68 0.07 8.79
CA GLY A 260 -17.75 -1.39 8.79
C GLY A 260 -17.83 -2.03 7.39
N GLN A 261 -17.82 -1.23 6.31
CA GLN A 261 -17.57 -1.74 4.98
C GLN A 261 -16.06 -2.01 4.83
N GLY A 262 -15.76 -3.14 4.23
CA GLY A 262 -14.42 -3.62 4.00
C GLY A 262 -14.42 -5.13 3.91
N SER A 263 -13.56 -5.68 3.08
CA SER A 263 -13.38 -7.12 2.99
C SER A 263 -11.98 -7.48 2.48
N VAL A 264 -11.66 -8.77 2.51
CA VAL A 264 -10.44 -9.31 1.92
C VAL A 264 -10.80 -10.41 0.94
N THR A 265 -10.40 -10.26 -0.31
CA THR A 265 -10.54 -11.31 -1.32
C THR A 265 -9.28 -12.18 -1.35
N MET A 266 -9.44 -13.49 -1.39
CA MET A 266 -8.36 -14.44 -1.65
C MET A 266 -8.55 -15.07 -3.02
N ILE A 267 -7.54 -14.90 -3.90
CA ILE A 267 -7.49 -15.50 -5.24
C ILE A 267 -6.38 -16.55 -5.26
N ARG A 268 -6.70 -17.74 -5.71
CA ARG A 268 -5.75 -18.86 -5.82
C ARG A 268 -4.81 -18.69 -7.01
N PRO A 269 -3.70 -19.46 -7.08
CA PRO A 269 -2.78 -19.43 -8.21
C PRO A 269 -3.43 -19.75 -9.57
N ASP A 270 -4.52 -20.52 -9.59
CA ASP A 270 -5.30 -20.84 -10.79
C ASP A 270 -6.30 -19.73 -11.19
N GLY A 271 -6.38 -18.64 -10.41
CA GLY A 271 -7.28 -17.51 -10.64
C GLY A 271 -8.68 -17.67 -10.02
N SER A 272 -9.01 -18.80 -9.43
CA SER A 272 -10.29 -18.98 -8.73
C SER A 272 -10.30 -18.27 -7.38
N GLN A 273 -11.44 -17.72 -6.98
CA GLN A 273 -11.60 -17.25 -5.60
C GLN A 273 -11.67 -18.42 -4.61
N ALA A 274 -11.08 -18.21 -3.45
CA ALA A 274 -11.18 -19.20 -2.38
C ALA A 274 -12.62 -19.32 -1.86
N PRO A 275 -13.07 -20.53 -1.41
CA PRO A 275 -14.35 -20.69 -0.75
C PRO A 275 -14.49 -19.78 0.46
N GLY A 276 -15.63 -19.11 0.59
CA GLY A 276 -15.90 -18.15 1.65
C GLY A 276 -15.34 -16.74 1.43
N SER A 277 -14.49 -16.53 0.41
CA SER A 277 -14.06 -15.20 0.00
C SER A 277 -15.21 -14.45 -0.70
N PRO A 278 -15.35 -13.12 -0.46
CA PRO A 278 -14.51 -12.26 0.38
C PRO A 278 -14.77 -12.45 1.89
N PHE A 279 -13.71 -12.24 2.68
CA PHE A 279 -13.73 -12.38 4.14
C PHE A 279 -13.94 -11.03 4.82
N HIS A 280 -14.75 -11.03 5.90
CA HIS A 280 -15.10 -9.80 6.65
C HIS A 280 -14.54 -9.76 8.08
N GLY A 281 -13.70 -10.74 8.44
CA GLY A 281 -13.05 -10.81 9.76
C GLY A 281 -14.01 -10.82 10.95
N GLY A 282 -15.20 -11.44 10.79
CA GLY A 282 -16.24 -11.43 11.82
C GLY A 282 -16.73 -10.02 12.14
N GLY A 283 -16.69 -9.09 11.19
CA GLY A 283 -17.10 -7.70 11.34
C GLY A 283 -16.00 -6.75 11.82
N SER A 284 -14.74 -7.20 11.89
CA SER A 284 -13.60 -6.35 12.32
C SER A 284 -12.89 -5.64 11.18
N ILE A 285 -13.25 -5.89 9.92
CA ILE A 285 -12.64 -5.25 8.75
C ILE A 285 -13.46 -4.02 8.36
N TRP A 286 -12.84 -2.83 8.54
CA TRP A 286 -13.47 -1.53 8.33
C TRP A 286 -12.59 -0.67 7.42
N GLY A 287 -12.95 -0.55 6.14
CA GLY A 287 -12.13 0.20 5.19
C GLY A 287 -10.73 -0.41 5.04
N ALA A 288 -10.66 -1.72 4.81
CA ALA A 288 -9.39 -2.43 4.68
C ALA A 288 -8.42 -1.73 3.71
N TRP A 289 -7.19 -1.43 4.15
CA TRP A 289 -6.21 -0.72 3.31
C TRP A 289 -5.03 -1.60 2.90
N ALA A 290 -4.24 -2.06 3.86
CA ALA A 290 -3.13 -2.96 3.58
C ALA A 290 -3.36 -4.35 4.17
N VAL A 291 -2.66 -5.31 3.59
CA VAL A 291 -2.59 -6.69 4.05
C VAL A 291 -1.15 -7.16 4.06
N SER A 292 -0.77 -7.89 5.10
CA SER A 292 0.50 -8.59 5.20
C SER A 292 0.29 -10.04 5.63
N ILE A 293 1.25 -10.88 5.28
CA ILE A 293 1.26 -12.30 5.63
C ILE A 293 2.42 -12.53 6.59
N ASP A 294 2.18 -13.19 7.71
CA ASP A 294 3.23 -13.56 8.65
C ASP A 294 3.86 -14.92 8.34
N GLY A 295 4.87 -15.32 9.13
CA GLY A 295 5.58 -16.56 8.95
C GLY A 295 4.74 -17.84 9.17
N ASN A 296 3.55 -17.73 9.71
CA ASN A 296 2.54 -18.79 9.83
C ASN A 296 1.47 -18.73 8.74
N ASP A 297 1.59 -17.84 7.77
CA ASP A 297 0.56 -17.49 6.79
C ASP A 297 -0.72 -16.87 7.40
N HIS A 298 -0.68 -16.36 8.64
CA HIS A 298 -1.77 -15.56 9.14
C HIS A 298 -1.84 -14.23 8.37
N VAL A 299 -3.04 -13.70 8.21
CA VAL A 299 -3.32 -12.54 7.38
C VAL A 299 -3.64 -11.34 8.26
N TRP A 300 -2.80 -10.31 8.18
CA TRP A 300 -2.90 -9.10 8.98
C TRP A 300 -3.41 -7.95 8.14
N VAL A 301 -4.49 -7.30 8.59
CA VAL A 301 -5.21 -6.28 7.82
C VAL A 301 -5.30 -4.98 8.61
N SER A 302 -4.78 -3.89 8.04
CA SER A 302 -4.98 -2.54 8.56
C SER A 302 -6.34 -1.98 8.12
N ASN A 303 -6.96 -1.22 8.99
CA ASN A 303 -8.27 -0.63 8.75
C ASN A 303 -8.19 0.90 8.70
N PHE A 304 -8.56 1.48 7.56
CA PHE A 304 -8.60 2.91 7.31
C PHE A 304 -10.01 3.46 7.62
N ALA A 305 -10.42 3.32 8.87
CA ALA A 305 -11.73 3.80 9.33
C ALA A 305 -11.64 4.26 10.77
N PRO A 306 -12.42 5.31 11.17
CA PRO A 306 -12.48 5.75 12.54
C PRO A 306 -12.90 4.60 13.46
N GLY A 307 -12.10 4.36 14.48
CA GLY A 307 -12.32 3.23 15.37
C GLY A 307 -11.99 1.85 14.80
N GLY A 308 -11.43 1.76 13.58
CA GLY A 308 -10.89 0.52 13.03
C GLY A 308 -9.73 -0.03 13.86
N GLY A 309 -9.65 -1.34 14.03
CA GLY A 309 -8.56 -2.05 14.71
C GLY A 309 -7.62 -2.73 13.73
N LEU A 310 -6.66 -3.49 14.26
CA LEU A 310 -5.86 -4.43 13.47
C LEU A 310 -6.61 -5.76 13.43
N THR A 311 -6.88 -6.28 12.24
CA THR A 311 -7.53 -7.58 12.05
C THR A 311 -6.53 -8.66 11.73
N GLU A 312 -6.62 -9.80 12.41
CA GLU A 312 -5.88 -11.02 12.11
C GLU A 312 -6.85 -12.10 11.65
N LEU A 313 -6.55 -12.74 10.50
CA LEU A 313 -7.34 -13.84 9.96
C LEU A 313 -6.50 -15.11 9.88
N CYS A 314 -7.16 -16.26 10.04
CA CYS A 314 -6.61 -17.55 9.68
C CYS A 314 -6.34 -17.57 8.17
N GLY A 315 -5.11 -17.83 7.77
CA GLY A 315 -4.69 -17.86 6.37
C GLY A 315 -4.97 -19.22 5.69
N ALA A 316 -4.22 -19.46 4.62
CA ALA A 316 -4.37 -20.71 3.85
C ALA A 316 -3.76 -21.95 4.53
N ARG A 317 -2.90 -21.73 5.53
CA ARG A 317 -2.31 -22.79 6.37
C ARG A 317 -3.11 -22.92 7.68
N THR A 318 -4.29 -23.55 7.59
CA THR A 318 -5.21 -23.65 8.73
C THR A 318 -4.65 -24.44 9.91
N GLU A 319 -3.62 -25.26 9.69
CA GLU A 319 -2.90 -26.00 10.73
C GLU A 319 -2.08 -25.09 11.68
N THR A 320 -1.81 -23.87 11.27
CA THR A 320 -1.13 -22.86 12.11
C THR A 320 -2.09 -22.00 12.92
N CYS A 321 -3.37 -22.06 12.60
CA CYS A 321 -4.45 -21.31 13.26
C CYS A 321 -4.95 -22.03 14.52
N PRO A 322 -5.67 -21.35 15.40
CA PRO A 322 -6.40 -22.01 16.51
C PRO A 322 -7.27 -23.17 16.04
N PRO A 323 -7.38 -24.26 16.83
CA PRO A 323 -8.12 -25.45 16.43
C PRO A 323 -9.56 -25.19 15.98
N GLY A 324 -9.94 -25.77 14.84
CA GLY A 324 -11.29 -25.67 14.28
C GLY A 324 -11.54 -24.44 13.40
N MET A 325 -10.58 -23.54 13.29
CA MET A 325 -10.70 -22.39 12.39
C MET A 325 -10.50 -22.80 10.92
N LYS A 326 -11.14 -22.04 10.04
CA LYS A 326 -11.03 -22.16 8.59
C LYS A 326 -10.35 -20.90 8.03
N THR A 327 -9.85 -21.01 6.81
CA THR A 327 -9.33 -19.87 6.06
C THR A 327 -10.32 -18.71 6.07
N GLY A 328 -9.87 -17.52 6.46
CA GLY A 328 -10.67 -16.30 6.57
C GLY A 328 -11.39 -16.10 7.91
N ASP A 329 -11.37 -17.09 8.81
CA ASP A 329 -11.91 -16.91 10.16
C ASP A 329 -11.07 -15.89 10.94
N PRO A 330 -11.69 -14.98 11.72
CA PRO A 330 -10.95 -14.01 12.51
C PRO A 330 -10.30 -14.67 13.74
N ILE A 331 -8.98 -14.50 13.85
CA ILE A 331 -8.21 -14.82 15.06
C ILE A 331 -8.32 -13.64 16.04
N SER A 332 -8.28 -12.43 15.53
CA SER A 332 -8.51 -11.21 16.33
C SER A 332 -9.96 -11.12 16.84
N PRO A 333 -10.21 -10.32 17.88
CA PRO A 333 -11.56 -10.12 18.42
C PRO A 333 -12.57 -9.71 17.34
N LYS A 334 -13.68 -10.44 17.24
CA LYS A 334 -14.77 -10.15 16.30
C LYS A 334 -15.35 -8.75 16.52
N GLY A 335 -15.73 -8.10 15.43
CA GLY A 335 -16.36 -6.78 15.43
C GLY A 335 -15.40 -5.60 15.63
N ILE A 336 -14.26 -5.80 16.28
CA ILE A 336 -13.37 -4.70 16.67
C ILE A 336 -11.89 -4.88 16.26
N GLY A 337 -11.40 -6.11 16.09
CA GLY A 337 -9.97 -6.39 15.92
C GLY A 337 -9.15 -6.07 17.19
N TYR A 338 -7.83 -6.06 17.06
CA TYR A 338 -6.94 -5.60 18.13
C TYR A 338 -6.92 -4.07 18.18
N LYS A 339 -6.95 -3.50 19.40
CA LYS A 339 -6.97 -2.06 19.66
C LYS A 339 -5.87 -1.67 20.60
N GLY A 340 -5.35 -0.45 20.44
CA GLY A 340 -4.37 0.12 21.36
C GLY A 340 -3.40 1.08 20.70
N GLY A 341 -2.44 1.59 21.49
CA GLY A 341 -1.28 2.32 20.97
C GLY A 341 -1.56 3.66 20.27
N GLY A 342 -2.75 4.23 20.38
CA GLY A 342 -3.06 5.49 19.68
C GLY A 342 -3.32 5.32 18.19
N MET A 343 -3.93 4.20 17.80
CA MET A 343 -4.36 3.93 16.43
C MET A 343 -5.29 5.01 15.91
N GLN A 344 -5.03 5.45 14.68
CA GLN A 344 -5.83 6.42 13.93
C GLN A 344 -6.34 5.77 12.63
N LEU A 345 -6.34 6.48 11.50
CA LEU A 345 -6.64 5.88 10.19
C LEU A 345 -5.37 5.26 9.61
N MET A 346 -5.29 3.93 9.68
CA MET A 346 -4.08 3.19 9.37
C MET A 346 -4.07 2.71 7.93
N VAL A 347 -2.93 2.88 7.25
CA VAL A 347 -2.76 2.45 5.86
C VAL A 347 -1.81 1.27 5.69
N ASP A 348 -1.12 0.86 6.76
CA ASP A 348 -0.24 -0.31 6.68
C ASP A 348 -0.29 -1.16 7.95
N ALA A 349 0.08 -2.44 7.79
CA ALA A 349 0.35 -3.40 8.83
C ALA A 349 1.44 -4.33 8.31
N SER A 350 2.69 -4.05 8.66
CA SER A 350 3.86 -4.83 8.20
C SER A 350 4.50 -5.58 9.37
N ILE A 351 5.08 -6.74 9.09
CA ILE A 351 5.63 -7.65 10.10
C ILE A 351 7.13 -7.67 9.97
N ASP A 352 7.82 -7.44 11.09
CA ASP A 352 9.26 -7.39 11.16
C ASP A 352 9.91 -8.76 11.47
N PRO A 353 11.25 -8.86 11.46
CA PRO A 353 11.97 -10.10 11.81
C PRO A 353 11.84 -10.56 13.26
N ALA A 354 11.32 -9.73 14.16
CA ALA A 354 11.01 -10.11 15.54
C ALA A 354 9.59 -10.65 15.71
N GLY A 355 8.71 -10.45 14.71
CA GLY A 355 7.30 -10.79 14.75
C GLY A 355 6.44 -9.69 15.35
N ASP A 356 6.94 -8.47 15.31
CA ASP A 356 6.17 -7.28 15.70
C ASP A 356 5.35 -6.78 14.52
N VAL A 357 4.13 -6.31 14.77
CA VAL A 357 3.26 -5.74 13.74
C VAL A 357 3.33 -4.22 13.81
N TRP A 358 3.89 -3.63 12.79
CA TRP A 358 4.05 -2.18 12.65
C TRP A 358 2.96 -1.59 11.79
N MET A 359 2.32 -0.55 12.29
CA MET A 359 1.21 0.11 11.64
C MET A 359 1.46 1.60 11.52
N SER A 360 1.21 2.18 10.36
CA SER A 360 1.36 3.60 10.13
C SER A 360 0.02 4.33 10.23
N ASN A 361 -0.03 5.36 11.08
CA ASN A 361 -1.13 6.31 11.12
C ASN A 361 -1.00 7.30 9.95
N ASN A 362 -1.88 7.20 8.97
CA ASN A 362 -1.83 8.08 7.80
C ASN A 362 -2.62 9.37 8.02
N TRP A 363 -3.86 9.27 8.48
CA TRP A 363 -4.69 10.42 8.85
C TRP A 363 -5.15 10.34 10.30
N GLN A 364 -5.41 11.51 10.91
CA GLN A 364 -5.96 11.56 12.26
C GLN A 364 -7.44 11.12 12.27
N ASP A 365 -8.21 11.68 11.37
CA ASP A 365 -9.62 11.34 11.10
C ASP A 365 -10.01 11.85 9.71
N TYR A 366 -11.21 11.49 9.24
CA TYR A 366 -11.70 11.95 7.92
C TYR A 366 -11.93 13.46 7.84
N ASN A 367 -12.36 14.09 8.92
CA ASN A 367 -12.75 15.50 8.92
C ASN A 367 -11.54 16.43 8.96
N SER A 368 -10.43 16.00 9.57
CA SER A 368 -9.22 16.83 9.68
C SER A 368 -8.50 16.99 8.35
N CYS A 369 -8.66 16.03 7.42
CA CYS A 369 -8.02 16.05 6.10
C CYS A 369 -8.81 16.83 5.06
N TYR A 370 -10.11 16.67 5.08
CA TYR A 370 -11.01 17.31 4.15
C TYR A 370 -11.88 18.31 4.93
N GLY A 371 -11.26 19.42 5.34
CA GLY A 371 -11.98 20.60 5.81
C GLY A 371 -13.01 21.08 4.79
N LYS A 372 -13.65 22.19 5.04
CA LYS A 372 -14.59 22.74 4.08
C LYS A 372 -13.90 22.90 2.72
N PRO A 373 -14.64 22.73 1.58
CA PRO A 373 -14.08 22.78 0.24
C PRO A 373 -13.18 23.97 -0.06
N ASP A 374 -13.42 25.09 0.63
CA ASP A 374 -12.69 26.37 0.45
C ASP A 374 -11.44 26.51 1.34
N GLU A 375 -11.17 25.58 2.25
CA GLU A 375 -10.05 25.70 3.21
C GLU A 375 -8.81 24.90 2.79
N GLY A 376 -8.89 24.13 1.70
CA GLY A 376 -7.80 23.26 1.24
C GLY A 376 -7.52 22.09 2.18
N VAL A 377 -6.46 21.32 1.90
CA VAL A 377 -6.04 20.20 2.75
C VAL A 377 -5.35 20.75 3.99
N SER A 378 -5.86 20.40 5.16
CA SER A 378 -5.35 20.90 6.45
C SER A 378 -3.98 20.29 6.79
N THR A 379 -3.05 21.11 7.33
CA THR A 379 -1.78 20.62 7.91
C THR A 379 -2.01 19.71 9.14
N ARG A 380 -3.24 19.64 9.65
CA ARG A 380 -3.63 18.76 10.76
C ARG A 380 -4.05 17.36 10.28
N CYS A 381 -4.06 17.13 8.99
CA CYS A 381 -4.51 15.90 8.36
C CYS A 381 -3.64 14.68 8.72
N GLY A 382 -2.33 14.86 8.74
CA GLY A 382 -1.40 13.75 8.94
C GLY A 382 -1.56 13.04 10.27
N GLY A 383 -1.70 11.72 10.21
CA GLY A 383 -1.68 10.85 11.37
C GLY A 383 -0.34 10.90 12.10
N GLN A 384 -0.35 10.62 13.39
CA GLN A 384 0.82 10.78 14.24
C GLN A 384 1.46 9.43 14.57
N GLY A 385 2.72 9.28 14.17
CA GLY A 385 3.57 8.18 14.57
C GLY A 385 3.18 6.83 13.96
N MET A 386 3.85 5.81 14.45
CA MET A 386 3.56 4.40 14.20
C MET A 386 3.05 3.75 15.48
N VAL A 387 2.22 2.73 15.32
CA VAL A 387 1.78 1.84 16.39
C VAL A 387 2.44 0.50 16.19
N VAL A 388 3.03 -0.06 17.24
CA VAL A 388 3.70 -1.36 17.19
C VAL A 388 3.06 -2.30 18.20
N PHE A 389 2.63 -3.46 17.73
CA PHE A 389 2.19 -4.56 18.56
C PHE A 389 3.32 -5.59 18.63
N TYR A 390 3.99 -5.65 19.77
CA TYR A 390 5.16 -6.49 19.96
C TYR A 390 4.82 -7.98 20.11
N GLY A 391 5.52 -8.82 19.34
CA GLY A 391 5.47 -10.29 19.45
C GLY A 391 4.12 -10.91 19.10
N MET A 392 3.27 -10.23 18.36
CA MET A 392 1.94 -10.74 18.03
C MET A 392 1.90 -11.62 16.78
N ALA A 393 2.82 -11.40 15.85
CA ALA A 393 2.88 -12.13 14.59
C ALA A 393 4.03 -13.16 14.59
N LYS A 394 4.04 -14.04 13.61
CA LYS A 394 5.22 -14.89 13.35
C LYS A 394 6.23 -14.09 12.51
N PRO A 395 7.54 -14.11 12.89
CA PRO A 395 8.59 -13.37 12.19
C PRO A 395 8.60 -13.52 10.68
N VAL A 396 8.93 -12.43 9.98
CA VAL A 396 9.10 -12.37 8.52
C VAL A 396 10.50 -11.84 8.21
N ARG A 397 11.17 -12.47 7.24
CA ARG A 397 12.50 -12.06 6.80
C ARG A 397 12.51 -10.63 6.25
N ALA A 398 13.51 -9.84 6.63
CA ALA A 398 13.79 -8.52 6.06
C ALA A 398 15.16 -8.49 5.33
N PRO A 399 15.31 -7.67 4.27
CA PRO A 399 14.19 -7.01 3.60
C PRO A 399 13.24 -8.01 2.95
N GLN A 400 11.96 -7.67 2.91
CA GLN A 400 10.96 -8.51 2.26
C GLN A 400 11.01 -8.32 0.75
N ILE A 401 11.60 -9.28 0.07
CA ILE A 401 11.73 -9.34 -1.38
C ILE A 401 10.91 -10.54 -1.88
N GLY A 402 9.82 -10.24 -2.60
CA GLY A 402 8.84 -11.25 -3.00
C GLY A 402 7.88 -11.65 -1.87
N PRO A 403 7.28 -12.87 -1.92
CA PRO A 403 6.37 -13.36 -0.91
C PRO A 403 7.00 -13.43 0.49
N ALA A 404 6.18 -13.24 1.53
CA ALA A 404 6.64 -13.34 2.90
C ALA A 404 7.28 -14.71 3.19
N ARG A 405 8.42 -14.70 3.89
CA ARG A 405 9.16 -15.91 4.29
C ARG A 405 9.60 -15.75 5.73
N GLN A 406 9.73 -16.85 6.43
CA GLN A 406 10.37 -16.85 7.75
C GLN A 406 11.86 -16.46 7.61
N PRO A 407 12.44 -15.84 8.63
CA PRO A 407 13.87 -15.52 8.70
C PRO A 407 14.79 -16.71 8.47
#